data_15d078637fdad616e34f7500bd6290bf
#
_entry.id   15d078637fdad616e34f7500bd6290bf
#
_cell.length_a   1.000
_cell.length_b   1.000
_cell.length_c   1.000
_cell.angle_alpha   90.00
_cell.angle_beta   90.00
_cell.angle_gamma   90.00
#
_symmetry.space_group_name_H-M   'P 1'
#
loop_
_entity.id
_entity.type
_entity.pdbx_description
1 polymer ?
#
loop_
_entity_poly.entity_id
_entity_poly.type
_entity_poly.pdbx_seq_one_letter_code
_entity_poly.pdbx_strand_id
1 'polypeptide(L)'
;LVWGYTTVAVSLLNYALNLTGADPLWSLSWFLIPVLGYTLMRLFPEKRPTDPRTEIDRIVNRLWLVCTLALIPIFLFCIFHGLSYRPSLFALITLTMSIGAATTGLIVRSKIYAIAGFAGMGLSTLFAFYDYYLKRLAERAEIDAAHLNIEILIFAAIFLVMMIVPGHIINYRAKQTKNAHHGTC
;
A
#
# COMPACT_ATOMS: atom_id res chain seq x y z
N LEU A 1 3.39 -9.38 2.66
CA LEU A 1 3.45 -9.63 1.21
C LEU A 1 2.06 -9.65 0.57
N VAL A 2 1.07 -10.38 1.13
CA VAL A 2 -0.29 -10.51 0.56
C VAL A 2 -0.92 -9.15 0.26
N TRP A 3 -0.94 -8.23 1.24
CA TRP A 3 -1.50 -6.88 1.06
C TRP A 3 -0.81 -6.07 -0.03
N GLY A 4 0.52 -6.17 -0.15
CA GLY A 4 1.25 -5.50 -1.22
C GLY A 4 0.84 -6.00 -2.60
N TYR A 5 0.76 -7.33 -2.77
CA TYR A 5 0.35 -7.92 -4.04
C TYR A 5 -1.11 -7.62 -4.39
N THR A 6 -2.04 -7.69 -3.43
CA THR A 6 -3.45 -7.35 -3.68
C THR A 6 -3.61 -5.89 -4.08
N THR A 7 -2.90 -4.98 -3.42
CA THR A 7 -2.95 -3.55 -3.77
C THR A 7 -2.43 -3.31 -5.19
N VAL A 8 -1.28 -3.88 -5.54
CA VAL A 8 -0.71 -3.72 -6.89
C VAL A 8 -1.62 -4.34 -7.95
N ALA A 9 -2.13 -5.56 -7.72
CA ALA A 9 -3.02 -6.23 -8.68
C ALA A 9 -4.31 -5.45 -8.92
N VAL A 10 -4.96 -4.95 -7.86
CA VAL A 10 -6.18 -4.15 -7.97
C VAL A 10 -5.89 -2.79 -8.61
N SER A 11 -4.73 -2.17 -8.34
CA SER A 11 -4.34 -0.93 -9.01
C SER A 11 -4.15 -1.13 -10.51
N LEU A 12 -3.48 -2.21 -10.94
CA LEU A 12 -3.32 -2.53 -12.34
C LEU A 12 -4.66 -2.86 -13.02
N LEU A 13 -5.57 -3.55 -12.32
CA LEU A 13 -6.92 -3.79 -12.80
C LEU A 13 -7.67 -2.46 -13.03
N ASN A 14 -7.64 -1.55 -12.06
CA ASN A 14 -8.27 -0.22 -12.20
C ASN A 14 -7.64 0.59 -13.33
N TYR A 15 -6.33 0.52 -13.50
CA TYR A 15 -5.66 1.14 -14.62
C TYR A 15 -6.18 0.60 -15.96
N ALA A 16 -6.26 -0.72 -16.12
CA ALA A 16 -6.78 -1.35 -17.34
C ALA A 16 -8.25 -0.99 -17.60
N LEU A 17 -9.10 -1.00 -16.57
CA LEU A 17 -10.51 -0.61 -16.69
C LEU A 17 -10.67 0.86 -17.11
N ASN A 18 -9.86 1.76 -16.59
CA ASN A 18 -9.89 3.17 -17.00
C ASN A 18 -9.47 3.35 -18.46
N LEU A 19 -8.53 2.55 -18.98
CA LEU A 19 -8.14 2.59 -20.38
C LEU A 19 -9.26 2.13 -21.33
N THR A 20 -10.12 1.22 -20.89
CA THR A 20 -11.26 0.73 -21.68
C THR A 20 -12.48 1.64 -21.62
N GLY A 21 -12.41 2.75 -20.89
CA GLY A 21 -13.57 3.65 -20.70
C GLY A 21 -14.71 3.02 -19.90
N ALA A 22 -14.39 2.09 -19.00
CA ALA A 22 -15.37 1.39 -18.19
C ALA A 22 -16.16 2.36 -17.28
N ASP A 23 -17.41 1.98 -16.97
CA ASP A 23 -18.36 2.75 -16.19
C ASP A 23 -17.76 3.18 -14.82
N PRO A 24 -18.04 4.38 -14.30
CA PRO A 24 -17.59 4.85 -12.96
C PRO A 24 -17.87 3.89 -11.82
N LEU A 25 -18.86 2.99 -11.95
CA LEU A 25 -19.14 1.93 -10.99
C LEU A 25 -17.97 0.98 -10.75
N TRP A 26 -17.05 0.85 -11.71
CA TRP A 26 -15.83 0.04 -11.55
C TRP A 26 -14.86 0.61 -10.52
N SER A 27 -15.02 1.86 -10.10
CA SER A 27 -14.26 2.41 -8.96
C SER A 27 -14.52 1.67 -7.65
N LEU A 28 -15.63 0.93 -7.54
CA LEU A 28 -15.89 0.01 -6.42
C LEU A 28 -14.90 -1.17 -6.36
N SER A 29 -14.17 -1.44 -7.44
CA SER A 29 -13.12 -2.47 -7.46
C SER A 29 -12.01 -2.23 -6.41
N TRP A 30 -11.83 -1.00 -5.93
CA TRP A 30 -10.91 -0.71 -4.82
C TRP A 30 -11.29 -1.46 -3.52
N PHE A 31 -12.56 -1.79 -3.32
CA PHE A 31 -12.99 -2.64 -2.20
C PHE A 31 -12.53 -4.10 -2.32
N LEU A 32 -12.05 -4.53 -3.49
CA LEU A 32 -11.43 -5.84 -3.65
C LEU A 32 -10.13 -5.97 -2.85
N ILE A 33 -9.41 -4.88 -2.56
CA ILE A 33 -8.17 -4.94 -1.79
C ILE A 33 -8.39 -5.59 -0.42
N PRO A 34 -9.27 -5.07 0.47
CA PRO A 34 -9.50 -5.69 1.76
C PRO A 34 -10.15 -7.08 1.62
N VAL A 35 -11.07 -7.28 0.67
CA VAL A 35 -11.73 -8.57 0.47
C VAL A 35 -10.73 -9.64 0.04
N LEU A 36 -9.93 -9.38 -0.99
CA LEU A 36 -8.91 -10.32 -1.47
C LEU A 36 -7.80 -10.53 -0.44
N GLY A 37 -7.33 -9.44 0.19
CA GLY A 37 -6.29 -9.52 1.21
C GLY A 37 -6.71 -10.41 2.37
N TYR A 38 -7.92 -10.23 2.89
CA TYR A 38 -8.46 -11.03 3.98
C TYR A 38 -8.72 -12.48 3.56
N THR A 39 -9.29 -12.70 2.38
CA THR A 39 -9.58 -14.04 1.84
C THR A 39 -8.30 -14.83 1.62
N LEU A 40 -7.28 -14.21 1.00
CA LEU A 40 -5.99 -14.86 0.79
C LEU A 40 -5.28 -15.20 2.10
N MET A 41 -5.36 -14.33 3.10
CA MET A 41 -4.80 -14.64 4.43
C MET A 41 -5.52 -15.82 5.11
N ARG A 42 -6.81 -16.01 4.83
CA ARG A 42 -7.57 -17.16 5.32
C ARG A 42 -7.28 -18.46 4.56
N LEU A 43 -7.13 -18.37 3.22
CA LEU A 43 -6.88 -19.52 2.36
C LEU A 43 -5.44 -20.05 2.50
N PHE A 44 -4.49 -19.16 2.74
CA PHE A 44 -3.08 -19.50 2.93
C PHE A 44 -2.64 -19.14 4.36
N PRO A 45 -3.16 -19.86 5.37
CA PRO A 45 -2.71 -19.62 6.74
C PRO A 45 -1.22 -19.94 6.81
N GLU A 46 -0.43 -18.91 7.09
CA GLU A 46 0.99 -19.10 7.37
C GLU A 46 1.07 -20.09 8.55
N LYS A 47 1.76 -21.25 8.35
CA LYS A 47 2.02 -22.20 9.43
C LYS A 47 2.86 -21.47 10.48
N ARG A 48 2.19 -20.79 11.39
CA ARG A 48 2.85 -20.18 12.54
C ARG A 48 3.32 -21.31 13.43
N PRO A 49 4.58 -21.29 13.87
CA PRO A 49 4.98 -22.13 14.99
C PRO A 49 3.99 -21.87 16.12
N THR A 50 3.71 -22.90 16.91
CA THR A 50 2.77 -22.90 18.05
C THR A 50 3.18 -21.96 19.19
N ASP A 51 4.14 -21.09 18.96
CA ASP A 51 4.58 -20.10 19.92
C ASP A 51 3.49 -19.06 20.21
N PRO A 52 3.30 -18.69 21.49
CA PRO A 52 2.36 -17.66 21.90
C PRO A 52 2.68 -16.36 21.16
N ARG A 53 1.65 -15.68 20.64
CA ARG A 53 1.78 -14.38 19.98
C ARG A 53 2.63 -13.46 20.86
N THR A 54 3.76 -13.02 20.34
CA THR A 54 4.64 -12.11 21.05
C THR A 54 3.93 -10.77 21.29
N GLU A 55 4.33 -10.05 22.35
CA GLU A 55 3.83 -8.67 22.58
C GLU A 55 4.04 -7.79 21.34
N ILE A 56 5.14 -8.01 20.61
CA ILE A 56 5.46 -7.32 19.36
C ILE A 56 4.37 -7.56 18.31
N ASP A 57 3.90 -8.79 18.13
CA ASP A 57 2.83 -9.10 17.17
C ASP A 57 1.52 -8.38 17.52
N ARG A 58 1.21 -8.27 18.83
CA ARG A 58 0.04 -7.52 19.29
C ARG A 58 0.16 -6.02 18.98
N ILE A 59 1.31 -5.44 19.23
CA ILE A 59 1.57 -4.01 18.99
C ILE A 59 1.46 -3.72 17.48
N VAL A 60 2.10 -4.54 16.65
CA VAL A 60 2.05 -4.40 15.18
C VAL A 60 0.62 -4.52 14.67
N ASN A 61 -0.15 -5.51 15.15
CA ASN A 61 -1.54 -5.68 14.74
C ASN A 61 -2.42 -4.49 15.14
N ARG A 62 -2.23 -3.91 16.32
CA ARG A 62 -2.94 -2.70 16.76
C ARG A 62 -2.55 -1.48 15.93
N LEU A 63 -1.28 -1.33 15.59
CA LEU A 63 -0.80 -0.27 14.71
C LEU A 63 -1.50 -0.34 13.35
N TRP A 64 -1.53 -1.51 12.73
CA TRP A 64 -2.20 -1.70 11.44
C TRP A 64 -3.72 -1.48 11.51
N LEU A 65 -4.35 -1.85 12.63
CA LEU A 65 -5.75 -1.51 12.87
C LEU A 65 -5.97 0.01 12.88
N VAL A 66 -5.11 0.75 13.60
CA VAL A 66 -5.19 2.23 13.65
C VAL A 66 -4.99 2.84 12.27
N CYS A 67 -3.99 2.38 11.51
CA CYS A 67 -3.78 2.83 10.14
C CYS A 67 -5.01 2.57 9.25
N THR A 68 -5.63 1.40 9.37
CA THR A 68 -6.83 1.05 8.61
C THR A 68 -8.02 1.93 9.01
N LEU A 69 -8.23 2.15 10.30
CA LEU A 69 -9.29 3.04 10.79
C LEU A 69 -9.07 4.49 10.36
N ALA A 70 -7.83 4.96 10.28
CA ALA A 70 -7.51 6.30 9.79
C ALA A 70 -7.86 6.52 8.31
N LEU A 71 -7.95 5.45 7.51
CA LEU A 71 -8.39 5.55 6.12
C LEU A 71 -9.89 5.82 6.00
N ILE A 72 -10.71 5.41 6.98
CA ILE A 72 -12.18 5.60 6.93
C ILE A 72 -12.55 7.09 6.82
N PRO A 73 -12.10 8.00 7.70
CA PRO A 73 -12.41 9.42 7.56
C PRO A 73 -11.84 10.04 6.29
N ILE A 74 -10.68 9.55 5.80
CA ILE A 74 -10.11 9.99 4.52
C ILE A 74 -11.05 9.65 3.37
N PHE A 75 -11.56 8.41 3.30
CA PHE A 75 -12.53 8.00 2.29
C PHE A 75 -13.86 8.78 2.41
N LEU A 76 -14.39 8.92 3.62
CA LEU A 76 -15.63 9.67 3.85
C LEU A 76 -15.45 11.13 3.42
N PHE A 77 -14.35 11.77 3.78
CA PHE A 77 -14.06 13.13 3.35
C PHE A 77 -14.07 13.26 1.82
N CYS A 78 -13.44 12.33 1.11
CA CYS A 78 -13.42 12.34 -0.36
C CYS A 78 -14.81 12.10 -0.97
N ILE A 79 -15.65 11.28 -0.36
CA ILE A 79 -17.03 11.03 -0.82
C ILE A 79 -17.89 12.29 -0.64
N PHE A 80 -17.84 12.93 0.53
CA PHE A 80 -18.71 14.09 0.84
C PHE A 80 -18.31 15.38 0.14
N HIS A 81 -17.02 15.60 -0.12
CA HIS A 81 -16.54 16.84 -0.78
C HIS A 81 -16.53 16.76 -2.31
N GLY A 82 -17.03 15.66 -2.88
CA GLY A 82 -17.14 15.46 -4.32
C GLY A 82 -15.77 15.33 -5.01
N LEU A 83 -15.83 14.92 -6.26
CA LEU A 83 -14.66 14.64 -7.10
C LEU A 83 -13.80 15.88 -7.44
N SER A 84 -14.36 17.09 -7.26
CA SER A 84 -13.68 18.35 -7.57
C SER A 84 -12.61 18.75 -6.54
N TYR A 85 -12.70 18.26 -5.31
CA TYR A 85 -11.71 18.52 -4.24
C TYR A 85 -10.98 17.21 -3.92
N ARG A 86 -10.39 16.58 -4.92
CA ARG A 86 -9.53 15.43 -4.68
C ARG A 86 -8.15 15.92 -4.17
N PRO A 87 -7.93 16.08 -2.84
CA PRO A 87 -6.58 15.94 -2.36
C PRO A 87 -6.17 14.55 -2.81
N SER A 88 -4.94 14.39 -3.25
CA SER A 88 -4.43 13.10 -3.72
C SER A 88 -4.78 11.98 -2.73
N LEU A 89 -5.93 11.34 -2.91
CA LEU A 89 -6.40 10.24 -2.07
C LEU A 89 -5.32 9.17 -2.01
N PHE A 90 -4.69 8.91 -3.16
CA PHE A 90 -3.61 7.96 -3.29
C PHE A 90 -2.37 8.39 -2.48
N ALA A 91 -2.03 9.69 -2.46
CA ALA A 91 -0.92 10.16 -1.64
C ALA A 91 -1.21 10.04 -0.15
N LEU A 92 -2.44 10.33 0.30
CA LEU A 92 -2.84 10.17 1.70
C LEU A 92 -2.84 8.70 2.14
N ILE A 93 -3.36 7.79 1.30
CA ILE A 93 -3.31 6.36 1.57
C ILE A 93 -1.85 5.89 1.65
N THR A 94 -1.02 6.30 0.67
CA THR A 94 0.40 5.94 0.63
C THR A 94 1.13 6.47 1.87
N LEU A 95 0.86 7.70 2.29
CA LEU A 95 1.46 8.29 3.49
C LEU A 95 1.09 7.48 4.74
N THR A 96 -0.20 7.18 4.92
CA THR A 96 -0.69 6.41 6.07
C THR A 96 -0.05 5.02 6.13
N MET A 97 0.01 4.34 5.00
CA MET A 97 0.65 3.02 4.90
C MET A 97 2.16 3.07 5.10
N SER A 98 2.81 4.15 4.64
CA SER A 98 4.25 4.37 4.84
C SER A 98 4.59 4.60 6.30
N ILE A 99 3.75 5.34 7.04
CA ILE A 99 3.88 5.52 8.49
C ILE A 99 3.76 4.15 9.19
N GLY A 100 2.75 3.36 8.81
CA GLY A 100 2.58 2.00 9.34
C GLY A 100 3.79 1.11 9.09
N ALA A 101 4.34 1.14 7.87
CA ALA A 101 5.52 0.36 7.49
C ALA A 101 6.79 0.82 8.24
N ALA A 102 7.05 2.13 8.31
CA ALA A 102 8.19 2.69 9.04
C ALA A 102 8.13 2.32 10.52
N THR A 103 6.99 2.53 11.17
CA THR A 103 6.78 2.21 12.57
C THR A 103 6.91 0.70 12.84
N THR A 104 6.35 -0.15 11.95
CA THR A 104 6.56 -1.60 12.02
C THR A 104 8.03 -1.95 11.94
N GLY A 105 8.77 -1.32 11.00
CA GLY A 105 10.21 -1.53 10.84
C GLY A 105 11.01 -1.18 12.09
N LEU A 106 10.65 -0.08 12.77
CA LEU A 106 11.28 0.35 14.02
C LEU A 106 10.96 -0.63 15.18
N ILE A 107 9.69 -1.05 15.31
CA ILE A 107 9.25 -1.99 16.37
C ILE A 107 9.93 -3.36 16.21
N VAL A 108 9.96 -3.89 14.97
CA VAL A 108 10.56 -5.20 14.66
C VAL A 108 12.09 -5.11 14.52
N ARG A 109 12.67 -3.91 14.66
CA ARG A 109 14.09 -3.62 14.46
C ARG A 109 14.63 -4.03 13.10
N SER A 110 13.78 -3.97 12.09
CA SER A 110 14.14 -4.25 10.69
C SER A 110 14.49 -2.96 9.95
N LYS A 111 15.78 -2.71 9.75
CA LYS A 111 16.27 -1.51 9.01
C LYS A 111 15.64 -1.42 7.60
N ILE A 112 15.42 -2.57 6.94
CA ILE A 112 14.87 -2.62 5.57
C ILE A 112 13.44 -2.08 5.55
N TYR A 113 12.57 -2.52 6.47
CA TYR A 113 11.20 -2.00 6.58
C TYR A 113 11.16 -0.54 7.01
N ALA A 114 12.03 -0.13 7.93
CA ALA A 114 12.11 1.26 8.36
C ALA A 114 12.50 2.18 7.19
N ILE A 115 13.56 1.83 6.46
CA ILE A 115 14.02 2.60 5.28
C ILE A 115 12.94 2.64 4.21
N ALA A 116 12.29 1.51 3.90
CA ALA A 116 11.22 1.45 2.91
C ALA A 116 10.01 2.32 3.31
N GLY A 117 9.64 2.33 4.59
CA GLY A 117 8.58 3.18 5.11
C GLY A 117 8.93 4.67 5.02
N PHE A 118 10.14 5.08 5.42
CA PHE A 118 10.58 6.47 5.29
C PHE A 118 10.70 6.91 3.82
N ALA A 119 11.21 6.05 2.93
CA ALA A 119 11.22 6.31 1.49
C ALA A 119 9.78 6.46 0.95
N GLY A 120 8.85 5.62 1.40
CA GLY A 120 7.43 5.73 1.05
C GLY A 120 6.81 7.07 1.49
N MET A 121 7.16 7.60 2.67
CA MET A 121 6.71 8.93 3.10
C MET A 121 7.22 10.02 2.17
N GLY A 122 8.50 9.98 1.80
CA GLY A 122 9.08 10.93 0.84
C GLY A 122 8.41 10.84 -0.52
N LEU A 123 8.21 9.63 -1.04
CA LEU A 123 7.52 9.40 -2.31
C LEU A 123 6.06 9.84 -2.27
N SER A 124 5.35 9.62 -1.16
CA SER A 124 3.98 10.09 -0.97
C SER A 124 3.88 11.63 -1.03
N THR A 125 4.86 12.32 -0.43
CA THR A 125 4.93 13.79 -0.49
C THR A 125 5.17 14.27 -1.92
N LEU A 126 6.13 13.67 -2.63
CA LEU A 126 6.37 13.97 -4.05
C LEU A 126 5.13 13.68 -4.91
N PHE A 127 4.42 12.61 -4.61
CA PHE A 127 3.17 12.25 -5.30
C PHE A 127 2.08 13.31 -5.07
N ALA A 128 1.94 13.81 -3.85
CA ALA A 128 0.98 14.87 -3.55
C ALA A 128 1.30 16.18 -4.33
N PHE A 129 2.58 16.55 -4.44
CA PHE A 129 3.00 17.69 -5.24
C PHE A 129 2.74 17.48 -6.74
N TYR A 130 3.02 16.28 -7.24
CA TYR A 130 2.76 15.91 -8.64
C TYR A 130 1.26 16.02 -8.97
N ASP A 131 0.39 15.45 -8.12
CA ASP A 131 -1.06 15.53 -8.27
C ASP A 131 -1.56 16.98 -8.24
N TYR A 132 -1.05 17.80 -7.32
CA TYR A 132 -1.38 19.22 -7.26
C TYR A 132 -0.97 19.98 -8.54
N TYR A 133 0.22 19.67 -9.06
CA TYR A 133 0.73 20.29 -10.29
C TYR A 133 -0.10 19.89 -11.51
N LEU A 134 -0.42 18.60 -11.65
CA LEU A 134 -1.28 18.09 -12.73
C LEU A 134 -2.67 18.72 -12.71
N LYS A 135 -3.29 18.88 -11.55
CA LYS A 135 -4.60 19.54 -11.44
C LYS A 135 -4.56 20.98 -11.92
N ARG A 136 -3.52 21.72 -11.56
CA ARG A 136 -3.33 23.10 -12.07
C ARG A 136 -3.16 23.16 -13.58
N LEU A 137 -2.50 22.19 -14.19
CA LEU A 137 -2.37 22.12 -15.65
C LEU A 137 -3.69 21.71 -16.31
N ALA A 138 -4.44 20.77 -15.72
CA ALA A 138 -5.74 20.36 -16.22
C ALA A 138 -6.77 21.50 -16.18
N GLU A 139 -6.75 22.36 -15.13
CA GLU A 139 -7.59 23.57 -15.06
C GLU A 139 -7.29 24.56 -16.18
N ARG A 140 -6.09 24.53 -16.74
CA ARG A 140 -5.69 25.35 -17.88
C ARG A 140 -6.01 24.74 -19.24
N ALA A 141 -6.78 23.63 -19.27
CA ALA A 141 -7.13 22.85 -20.47
C ALA A 141 -5.92 22.35 -21.29
N GLU A 142 -4.77 22.17 -20.65
CA GLU A 142 -3.52 21.77 -21.33
C GLU A 142 -3.25 20.27 -21.28
N ILE A 143 -4.08 19.47 -20.56
CA ILE A 143 -3.81 18.04 -20.33
C ILE A 143 -5.04 17.17 -20.55
N ASP A 144 -4.87 16.10 -21.32
CA ASP A 144 -5.86 15.06 -21.57
C ASP A 144 -6.07 14.14 -20.34
N ALA A 145 -7.26 13.52 -20.25
CA ALA A 145 -7.64 12.55 -19.21
C ALA A 145 -6.67 11.35 -19.10
N ALA A 146 -5.81 11.11 -20.08
CA ALA A 146 -4.80 10.06 -20.06
C ALA A 146 -3.79 10.21 -18.90
N HIS A 147 -3.51 11.44 -18.45
CA HIS A 147 -2.60 11.70 -17.33
C HIS A 147 -3.15 11.27 -15.98
N LEU A 148 -4.47 11.25 -15.78
CA LEU A 148 -5.12 10.76 -14.57
C LEU A 148 -4.86 9.26 -14.32
N ASN A 149 -4.59 8.50 -15.38
CA ASN A 149 -4.30 7.07 -15.27
C ASN A 149 -2.87 6.79 -14.77
N ILE A 150 -1.92 7.71 -14.97
CA ILE A 150 -0.54 7.57 -14.52
C ILE A 150 -0.46 7.56 -12.98
N GLU A 151 -1.35 8.26 -12.30
CA GLU A 151 -1.40 8.29 -10.84
C GLU A 151 -1.58 6.90 -10.24
N ILE A 152 -2.42 6.06 -10.86
CA ILE A 152 -2.66 4.68 -10.41
C ILE A 152 -1.38 3.84 -10.55
N LEU A 153 -0.61 4.04 -11.63
CA LEU A 153 0.66 3.35 -11.84
C LEU A 153 1.73 3.80 -10.84
N ILE A 154 1.81 5.10 -10.56
CA ILE A 154 2.73 5.64 -9.55
C ILE A 154 2.39 5.05 -8.17
N PHE A 155 1.11 5.03 -7.82
CA PHE A 155 0.62 4.40 -6.58
C PHE A 155 1.03 2.93 -6.50
N ALA A 156 0.78 2.14 -7.55
CA ALA A 156 1.18 0.73 -7.60
C ALA A 156 2.69 0.54 -7.47
N ALA A 157 3.49 1.37 -8.13
CA ALA A 157 4.96 1.33 -8.07
C ALA A 157 5.48 1.63 -6.65
N ILE A 158 4.91 2.63 -5.98
CA ILE A 158 5.28 2.96 -4.59
C ILE A 158 4.99 1.77 -3.67
N PHE A 159 3.81 1.13 -3.79
CA PHE A 159 3.46 -0.03 -2.98
C PHE A 159 4.37 -1.24 -3.26
N LEU A 160 4.78 -1.44 -4.52
CA LEU A 160 5.74 -2.47 -4.87
C LEU A 160 7.07 -2.26 -4.14
N VAL A 161 7.61 -1.06 -4.20
CA VAL A 161 8.90 -0.71 -3.56
C VAL A 161 8.79 -0.76 -2.03
N MET A 162 7.69 -0.27 -1.47
CA MET A 162 7.53 -0.13 -0.02
C MET A 162 7.18 -1.46 0.68
N MET A 163 6.38 -2.33 0.06
CA MET A 163 5.86 -3.53 0.71
C MET A 163 6.39 -4.84 0.12
N ILE A 164 6.45 -4.95 -1.21
CA ILE A 164 6.80 -6.20 -1.87
C ILE A 164 8.31 -6.45 -1.80
N VAL A 165 9.10 -5.47 -2.20
CA VAL A 165 10.57 -5.60 -2.21
C VAL A 165 11.13 -5.90 -0.81
N PRO A 166 10.81 -5.12 0.25
CA PRO A 166 11.29 -5.43 1.60
C PRO A 166 10.83 -6.78 2.11
N GLY A 167 9.59 -7.16 1.82
CA GLY A 167 9.03 -8.44 2.22
C GLY A 167 9.80 -9.62 1.62
N HIS A 168 10.17 -9.56 0.33
CA HIS A 168 10.99 -10.57 -0.31
C HIS A 168 12.41 -10.64 0.25
N ILE A 169 13.07 -9.50 0.46
CA ILE A 169 14.42 -9.47 1.01
C ILE A 169 14.45 -10.12 2.40
N ILE A 170 13.46 -9.84 3.24
CA ILE A 170 13.40 -10.43 4.59
C ILE A 170 13.13 -11.92 4.53
N ASN A 171 12.20 -12.37 3.70
CA ASN A 171 11.93 -13.80 3.51
C ASN A 171 13.15 -14.55 3.00
N TYR A 172 13.90 -13.95 2.07
CA TYR A 172 15.12 -14.55 1.56
C TYR A 172 16.20 -14.69 2.66
N ARG A 173 16.43 -13.64 3.45
CA ARG A 173 17.37 -13.68 4.57
C ARG A 173 16.98 -14.71 5.64
N ALA A 174 15.70 -14.79 5.98
CA ALA A 174 15.18 -15.77 6.94
C ALA A 174 15.43 -17.22 6.48
N LYS A 175 15.28 -17.51 5.17
CA LYS A 175 15.60 -18.83 4.61
C LYS A 175 17.09 -19.14 4.68
N GLN A 176 17.96 -18.19 4.41
CA GLN A 176 19.42 -18.39 4.49
C GLN A 176 19.86 -18.73 5.92
N THR A 177 19.37 -18.00 6.91
CA THR A 177 19.69 -18.25 8.33
C THR A 177 19.27 -19.65 8.76
N LYS A 178 18.05 -20.11 8.33
CA LYS A 178 17.57 -21.45 8.65
C LYS A 178 18.44 -22.55 8.04
N ASN A 179 18.87 -22.38 6.80
CA ASN A 179 19.73 -23.36 6.12
C ASN A 179 21.14 -23.43 6.75
N ALA A 180 21.68 -22.30 7.21
CA ALA A 180 22.97 -22.27 7.91
C ALA A 180 22.94 -23.06 9.23
N HIS A 181 21.84 -23.03 9.98
CA HIS A 181 21.69 -23.82 11.22
C HIS A 181 21.51 -25.33 10.97
N HIS A 182 20.95 -25.75 9.84
CA HIS A 182 20.79 -27.17 9.50
C HIS A 182 22.03 -27.79 8.87
N GLY A 183 22.98 -27.00 8.38
CA GLY A 183 24.23 -27.49 7.78
C GLY A 183 25.38 -27.69 8.77
N THR A 184 25.19 -27.36 10.04
CA THR A 184 26.21 -27.48 11.12
C THR A 184 25.96 -28.67 12.08
N CYS A 185 25.01 -29.53 11.77
CA CYS A 185 24.83 -30.84 12.37
C CYS A 185 25.28 -31.94 11.39
#